data_9ac5e3bbcffaf1fb21dcc904679d0fd1
#
_entry.id   9ac5e3bbcffaf1fb21dcc904679d0fd1
#
_cell.length_a   1.000
_cell.length_b   1.000
_cell.length_c   1.000
_cell.angle_alpha   90.00
_cell.angle_beta   90.00
_cell.angle_gamma   90.00
#
_symmetry.space_group_name_H-M   'P 1'
#
loop_
_entity.id
_entity.type
_entity.pdbx_description
1 polymer ?
#
loop_
_entity_poly.entity_id
_entity_poly.type
_entity_poly.pdbx_seq_one_letter_code
_entity_poly.pdbx_strand_id
1 'polypeptide(L)'
;MRLIALVFIVVLMIACNHAGQVAESNTDVSNSGIPPGAAQEQFADTPGITHAVLNTNEGKPISSGTLKDNVREGSWVEYHYNGLPKSITTYVNGKKEGIYLEFSENGQTTKRINHHNDVRHGEYKEFNYTTVKEERFYNNGKLEGTVKIYYADGKVMEEGSYKNGLRDGISRWYDQQGNMTIEYEYKNGELVKK
;
A
#
# COMPACT_ATOMS: atom_id res chain seq x y z
N MET A 1 45.84 -10.82 57.93
CA MET A 1 44.89 -9.80 57.36
C MET A 1 44.82 -9.95 55.89
N ARG A 2 43.75 -10.55 55.36
CA ARG A 2 43.48 -10.70 53.90
C ARG A 2 42.32 -9.82 53.60
N LEU A 3 42.55 -8.79 52.75
CA LEU A 3 41.49 -7.93 52.18
C LEU A 3 40.79 -8.70 51.09
N ILE A 4 39.48 -8.88 51.24
CA ILE A 4 38.60 -9.40 50.21
C ILE A 4 37.98 -8.19 49.50
N ALA A 5 38.34 -7.99 48.22
CA ALA A 5 37.76 -6.99 47.38
C ALA A 5 36.42 -7.54 46.78
N LEU A 6 35.32 -6.92 47.16
CA LEU A 6 34.02 -7.18 46.58
C LEU A 6 33.93 -6.46 45.22
N VAL A 7 33.83 -7.23 44.14
CA VAL A 7 33.53 -6.71 42.82
C VAL A 7 32.01 -6.68 42.66
N PHE A 8 31.44 -5.47 42.62
CA PHE A 8 30.06 -5.24 42.23
C PHE A 8 29.92 -5.37 40.71
N ILE A 9 29.32 -6.43 40.27
CA ILE A 9 28.87 -6.55 38.84
C ILE A 9 27.53 -5.84 38.72
N VAL A 10 27.56 -4.67 38.10
CA VAL A 10 26.33 -3.97 37.67
C VAL A 10 25.86 -4.62 36.38
N VAL A 11 24.79 -5.42 36.47
CA VAL A 11 24.10 -5.96 35.31
C VAL A 11 23.23 -4.84 34.77
N LEU A 12 23.65 -4.23 33.65
CA LEU A 12 22.84 -3.31 32.88
C LEU A 12 21.78 -4.14 32.10
N MET A 13 20.55 -4.12 32.58
CA MET A 13 19.40 -4.62 31.79
C MET A 13 19.12 -3.65 30.65
N ILE A 14 19.63 -3.96 29.46
CA ILE A 14 19.21 -3.29 28.22
C ILE A 14 17.88 -3.90 27.84
N ALA A 15 16.80 -3.20 28.11
CA ALA A 15 15.48 -3.51 27.57
C ALA A 15 15.49 -3.21 26.06
N CYS A 16 15.64 -4.26 25.25
CA CYS A 16 15.40 -4.16 23.80
C CYS A 16 13.92 -3.97 23.55
N ASN A 17 13.49 -2.72 23.37
CA ASN A 17 12.23 -2.41 22.71
C ASN A 17 12.36 -2.76 21.21
N HIS A 18 12.01 -3.99 20.86
CA HIS A 18 11.77 -4.35 19.47
C HIS A 18 10.37 -3.86 19.06
N ALA A 19 10.25 -2.56 18.81
CA ALA A 19 9.22 -2.08 17.88
C ALA A 19 9.71 -2.51 16.50
N GLY A 20 9.12 -3.58 15.97
CA GLY A 20 9.37 -4.03 14.62
C GLY A 20 8.91 -2.98 13.62
N GLN A 21 9.79 -2.05 13.29
CA GLN A 21 9.69 -1.33 12.03
C GLN A 21 10.02 -2.36 10.95
N VAL A 22 8.97 -2.81 10.25
CA VAL A 22 9.14 -3.41 8.94
C VAL A 22 9.70 -2.29 8.07
N ALA A 23 11.00 -2.29 7.88
CA ALA A 23 11.64 -1.47 6.89
C ALA A 23 11.07 -1.93 5.53
N GLU A 24 10.18 -1.14 4.93
CA GLU A 24 9.97 -1.20 3.50
C GLU A 24 11.36 -1.03 2.88
N SER A 25 11.85 -2.08 2.24
CA SER A 25 13.07 -1.99 1.46
C SER A 25 12.80 -1.02 0.32
N ASN A 26 13.13 0.25 0.53
CA ASN A 26 13.37 1.18 -0.54
C ASN A 26 14.59 0.64 -1.30
N THR A 27 14.34 -0.23 -2.27
CA THR A 27 15.29 -0.39 -3.35
C THR A 27 15.30 0.95 -4.07
N ASP A 28 16.35 1.73 -3.84
CA ASP A 28 16.65 2.91 -4.62
C ASP A 28 16.66 2.52 -6.10
N VAL A 29 15.50 2.67 -6.74
CA VAL A 29 15.41 2.65 -8.19
C VAL A 29 16.16 3.91 -8.62
N SER A 30 17.34 3.72 -9.22
CA SER A 30 18.07 4.81 -9.86
C SER A 30 17.07 5.67 -10.62
N ASN A 31 17.27 6.99 -10.68
CA ASN A 31 16.40 7.98 -11.34
C ASN A 31 16.02 7.65 -12.82
N SER A 32 16.57 6.57 -13.39
CA SER A 32 16.28 6.09 -14.74
C SER A 32 14.96 5.33 -14.89
N GLY A 33 14.27 4.97 -13.78
CA GLY A 33 13.03 4.16 -13.86
C GLY A 33 13.22 2.72 -14.38
N ILE A 34 14.41 2.35 -14.85
CA ILE A 34 14.73 1.05 -15.42
C ILE A 34 15.19 0.11 -14.30
N PRO A 35 14.54 -1.05 -14.09
CA PRO A 35 15.05 -2.05 -13.18
C PRO A 35 16.43 -2.54 -13.59
N PRO A 36 17.43 -2.64 -12.71
CA PRO A 36 18.73 -3.18 -13.03
C PRO A 36 18.62 -4.57 -13.69
N GLY A 37 19.30 -4.77 -14.82
CA GLY A 37 19.27 -6.04 -15.56
C GLY A 37 18.03 -6.27 -16.45
N ALA A 38 17.15 -5.29 -16.58
CA ALA A 38 16.01 -5.39 -17.49
C ALA A 38 16.46 -5.40 -18.97
N ALA A 39 15.95 -6.34 -19.75
CA ALA A 39 16.02 -6.31 -21.20
C ALA A 39 15.15 -5.18 -21.73
N GLN A 40 15.62 -4.49 -22.77
CA GLN A 40 14.93 -3.36 -23.36
C GLN A 40 14.74 -3.57 -24.86
N GLU A 41 13.54 -3.27 -25.35
CA GLU A 41 13.19 -3.29 -26.75
C GLU A 41 12.67 -1.92 -27.14
N GLN A 42 13.31 -1.30 -28.14
CA GLN A 42 12.85 -0.03 -28.71
C GLN A 42 11.89 -0.28 -29.86
N PHE A 43 10.80 0.47 -29.88
CA PHE A 43 9.88 0.45 -31.02
C PHE A 43 10.43 1.35 -32.15
N ALA A 44 10.64 0.75 -33.35
CA ALA A 44 11.24 1.46 -34.47
C ALA A 44 10.38 2.62 -34.99
N ASP A 45 9.06 2.53 -34.80
CA ASP A 45 8.06 3.52 -35.26
C ASP A 45 7.71 4.57 -34.20
N THR A 46 8.23 4.42 -32.97
CA THR A 46 7.93 5.33 -31.85
C THR A 46 9.19 5.68 -31.09
N PRO A 47 10.00 6.64 -31.60
CA PRO A 47 11.23 7.06 -30.93
C PRO A 47 11.00 7.50 -29.48
N GLY A 48 11.92 7.14 -28.58
CA GLY A 48 11.86 7.45 -27.15
C GLY A 48 10.97 6.53 -26.33
N ILE A 49 10.20 5.64 -26.95
CA ILE A 49 9.43 4.60 -26.26
C ILE A 49 10.20 3.29 -26.27
N THR A 50 10.35 2.72 -25.07
CA THR A 50 11.04 1.44 -24.85
C THR A 50 10.17 0.53 -24.01
N HIS A 51 10.04 -0.73 -24.40
CA HIS A 51 9.49 -1.77 -23.54
C HIS A 51 10.62 -2.39 -22.73
N ALA A 52 10.46 -2.44 -21.40
CA ALA A 52 11.44 -3.03 -20.49
C ALA A 52 10.85 -4.26 -19.81
N VAL A 53 11.62 -5.34 -19.77
CA VAL A 53 11.25 -6.59 -19.10
C VAL A 53 12.41 -7.05 -18.22
N LEU A 54 12.13 -7.23 -16.92
CA LEU A 54 13.05 -7.86 -15.98
C LEU A 54 12.62 -9.31 -15.78
N ASN A 55 13.53 -10.23 -15.98
CA ASN A 55 13.31 -11.66 -15.79
C ASN A 55 14.20 -12.22 -14.68
N THR A 56 13.79 -13.33 -14.09
CA THR A 56 14.67 -14.19 -13.29
C THR A 56 15.77 -14.80 -14.15
N ASN A 57 16.79 -15.41 -13.54
CA ASN A 57 17.81 -16.18 -14.25
C ASN A 57 17.22 -17.39 -15.03
N GLU A 58 16.02 -17.84 -14.69
CA GLU A 58 15.28 -18.91 -15.34
C GLU A 58 14.37 -18.38 -16.48
N GLY A 59 14.42 -17.08 -16.79
CA GLY A 59 13.62 -16.44 -17.83
C GLY A 59 12.18 -16.13 -17.45
N LYS A 60 11.78 -16.28 -16.18
CA LYS A 60 10.43 -15.91 -15.74
C LYS A 60 10.32 -14.38 -15.51
N PRO A 61 9.23 -13.75 -15.92
CA PRO A 61 9.06 -12.32 -15.74
C PRO A 61 8.94 -11.96 -14.25
N ILE A 62 9.67 -10.93 -13.82
CA ILE A 62 9.57 -10.27 -12.51
C ILE A 62 8.74 -9.00 -12.65
N SER A 63 9.07 -8.17 -13.67
CA SER A 63 8.33 -6.96 -13.97
C SER A 63 8.45 -6.57 -15.43
N SER A 64 7.46 -5.87 -15.96
CA SER A 64 7.50 -5.30 -17.30
C SER A 64 6.70 -4.00 -17.38
N GLY A 65 7.06 -3.15 -18.33
CA GLY A 65 6.35 -1.90 -18.57
C GLY A 65 6.98 -1.07 -19.66
N THR A 66 6.42 0.10 -19.87
CA THR A 66 6.87 1.06 -20.86
C THR A 66 7.70 2.16 -20.22
N LEU A 67 8.75 2.56 -20.92
CA LEU A 67 9.54 3.75 -20.62
C LEU A 67 9.37 4.76 -21.75
N LYS A 68 9.29 6.02 -21.39
CA LYS A 68 9.43 7.14 -22.31
C LYS A 68 10.64 7.95 -21.85
N ASP A 69 11.64 8.09 -22.74
CA ASP A 69 12.91 8.78 -22.42
C ASP A 69 13.54 8.28 -21.10
N ASN A 70 13.57 6.94 -20.90
CA ASN A 70 14.06 6.25 -19.71
C ASN A 70 13.27 6.50 -18.41
N VAL A 71 12.05 7.03 -18.49
CA VAL A 71 11.17 7.28 -17.35
C VAL A 71 9.95 6.39 -17.49
N ARG A 72 9.46 5.81 -16.38
CA ARG A 72 8.25 4.97 -16.40
C ARG A 72 7.05 5.74 -16.94
N GLU A 73 6.37 5.14 -17.91
CA GLU A 73 5.18 5.70 -18.55
C GLU A 73 4.13 4.59 -18.77
N GLY A 74 2.86 4.93 -18.59
CA GLY A 74 1.78 3.96 -18.75
C GLY A 74 1.78 2.88 -17.67
N SER A 75 1.32 1.68 -18.03
CA SER A 75 1.14 0.56 -17.10
C SER A 75 2.42 -0.22 -16.89
N TRP A 76 2.76 -0.45 -15.62
CA TRP A 76 3.84 -1.34 -15.18
C TRP A 76 3.25 -2.50 -14.42
N VAL A 77 3.67 -3.72 -14.79
CA VAL A 77 3.23 -4.98 -14.20
C VAL A 77 4.37 -5.59 -13.40
N GLU A 78 4.11 -5.97 -12.15
CA GLU A 78 4.93 -6.89 -11.38
C GLU A 78 4.25 -8.27 -11.39
N TYR A 79 5.03 -9.34 -11.36
CA TYR A 79 4.53 -10.71 -11.47
C TYR A 79 4.82 -11.52 -10.22
N HIS A 80 3.90 -12.40 -9.88
CA HIS A 80 4.15 -13.50 -8.96
C HIS A 80 5.07 -14.55 -9.62
N TYR A 81 5.68 -15.42 -8.81
CA TYR A 81 6.55 -16.49 -9.30
C TYR A 81 5.84 -17.47 -10.26
N ASN A 82 4.52 -17.62 -10.13
CA ASN A 82 3.69 -18.44 -11.03
C ASN A 82 3.37 -17.75 -12.39
N GLY A 83 3.88 -16.51 -12.62
CA GLY A 83 3.69 -15.75 -13.84
C GLY A 83 2.40 -14.93 -13.91
N LEU A 84 1.52 -15.04 -12.93
CA LEU A 84 0.33 -14.16 -12.85
C LEU A 84 0.74 -12.76 -12.37
N PRO A 85 0.01 -11.70 -12.80
CA PRO A 85 0.23 -10.37 -12.28
C PRO A 85 0.11 -10.32 -10.75
N LYS A 86 1.08 -9.67 -10.09
CA LYS A 86 1.08 -9.34 -8.67
C LYS A 86 0.55 -7.94 -8.44
N SER A 87 0.99 -7.00 -9.30
CA SER A 87 0.47 -5.64 -9.27
C SER A 87 0.50 -5.00 -10.65
N ILE A 88 -0.37 -4.03 -10.87
CA ILE A 88 -0.35 -3.14 -12.02
C ILE A 88 -0.36 -1.71 -11.48
N THR A 89 0.64 -0.92 -11.87
CA THR A 89 0.77 0.48 -11.47
C THR A 89 0.79 1.35 -12.72
N THR A 90 -0.01 2.41 -12.76
CA THR A 90 0.02 3.38 -13.84
C THR A 90 0.97 4.53 -13.49
N TYR A 91 1.78 4.93 -14.46
CA TYR A 91 2.76 6.02 -14.32
C TYR A 91 2.57 7.09 -15.40
N VAL A 92 2.82 8.34 -15.02
CA VAL A 92 2.96 9.47 -15.94
C VAL A 92 4.24 10.22 -15.51
N ASN A 93 5.18 10.37 -16.45
CA ASN A 93 6.46 11.02 -16.19
C ASN A 93 7.17 10.46 -14.93
N GLY A 94 7.17 9.14 -14.74
CA GLY A 94 7.84 8.45 -13.64
C GLY A 94 7.10 8.46 -12.29
N LYS A 95 6.00 9.18 -12.19
CA LYS A 95 5.19 9.24 -10.97
C LYS A 95 3.97 8.36 -11.08
N LYS A 96 3.57 7.72 -9.97
CA LYS A 96 2.31 6.98 -9.91
C LYS A 96 1.15 7.95 -10.14
N GLU A 97 0.37 7.66 -11.18
CA GLU A 97 -0.77 8.47 -11.59
C GLU A 97 -1.92 7.56 -12.00
N GLY A 98 -3.12 7.80 -11.46
CA GLY A 98 -4.28 6.94 -11.72
C GLY A 98 -4.28 5.66 -10.88
N ILE A 99 -4.56 4.51 -11.50
CA ILE A 99 -4.92 3.27 -10.80
C ILE A 99 -3.68 2.42 -10.48
N TYR A 100 -3.65 1.93 -9.25
CA TYR A 100 -2.87 0.79 -8.79
C TYR A 100 -3.82 -0.37 -8.49
N LEU A 101 -3.50 -1.55 -9.01
CA LEU A 101 -4.18 -2.82 -8.69
C LEU A 101 -3.18 -3.79 -8.07
N GLU A 102 -3.63 -4.54 -7.06
CA GLU A 102 -2.89 -5.64 -6.45
C GLU A 102 -3.71 -6.93 -6.56
N PHE A 103 -3.02 -8.03 -6.83
CA PHE A 103 -3.65 -9.33 -7.03
C PHE A 103 -3.02 -10.40 -6.13
N SER A 104 -3.83 -11.36 -5.74
CA SER A 104 -3.36 -12.59 -5.09
C SER A 104 -2.64 -13.51 -6.09
N GLU A 105 -1.95 -14.53 -5.59
CA GLU A 105 -1.32 -15.58 -6.43
C GLU A 105 -2.31 -16.34 -7.32
N ASN A 106 -3.62 -16.27 -7.03
CA ASN A 106 -4.69 -16.85 -7.83
C ASN A 106 -5.30 -15.85 -8.84
N GLY A 107 -4.72 -14.64 -8.96
CA GLY A 107 -5.17 -13.61 -9.89
C GLY A 107 -6.41 -12.82 -9.44
N GLN A 108 -6.86 -12.98 -8.20
CA GLN A 108 -7.97 -12.20 -7.67
C GLN A 108 -7.49 -10.81 -7.21
N THR A 109 -8.24 -9.77 -7.52
CA THR A 109 -7.93 -8.41 -7.05
C THR A 109 -8.03 -8.36 -5.53
N THR A 110 -6.95 -7.92 -4.87
CA THR A 110 -6.89 -7.70 -3.42
C THR A 110 -6.97 -6.24 -3.03
N LYS A 111 -6.45 -5.34 -3.90
CA LYS A 111 -6.54 -3.89 -3.68
C LYS A 111 -6.74 -3.12 -4.97
N ARG A 112 -7.44 -2.00 -4.86
CA ARG A 112 -7.52 -0.94 -5.85
C ARG A 112 -7.26 0.39 -5.17
N ILE A 113 -6.29 1.15 -5.68
CA ILE A 113 -5.85 2.42 -5.08
C ILE A 113 -5.70 3.43 -6.20
N ASN A 114 -6.22 4.64 -6.01
CA ASN A 114 -5.94 5.75 -6.91
C ASN A 114 -4.78 6.60 -6.37
N HIS A 115 -3.91 7.04 -7.28
CA HIS A 115 -2.78 7.93 -6.98
C HIS A 115 -2.83 9.19 -7.84
N HIS A 116 -2.27 10.25 -7.32
CA HIS A 116 -1.94 11.48 -8.02
C HIS A 116 -0.55 11.95 -7.55
N ASN A 117 0.40 12.10 -8.46
CA ASN A 117 1.79 12.48 -8.13
C ASN A 117 2.40 11.63 -6.99
N ASP A 118 2.39 10.29 -7.09
CA ASP A 118 2.86 9.30 -6.10
C ASP A 118 2.05 9.22 -4.80
N VAL A 119 1.12 10.13 -4.56
CA VAL A 119 0.34 10.22 -3.32
C VAL A 119 -1.02 9.57 -3.54
N ARG A 120 -1.54 8.86 -2.55
CA ARG A 120 -2.92 8.35 -2.60
C ARG A 120 -3.89 9.51 -2.73
N HIS A 121 -4.73 9.46 -3.78
CA HIS A 121 -5.73 10.49 -4.06
C HIS A 121 -6.95 9.84 -4.74
N GLY A 122 -8.14 9.98 -4.15
CA GLY A 122 -9.34 9.33 -4.63
C GLY A 122 -9.65 8.03 -3.89
N GLU A 123 -10.27 7.09 -4.58
CA GLU A 123 -10.75 5.84 -4.01
C GLU A 123 -9.62 4.88 -3.63
N TYR A 124 -9.83 4.19 -2.49
CA TYR A 124 -9.13 3.01 -2.05
C TYR A 124 -10.13 1.93 -1.72
N LYS A 125 -9.93 0.73 -2.27
CA LYS A 125 -10.71 -0.46 -1.93
C LYS A 125 -9.79 -1.64 -1.64
N GLU A 126 -10.10 -2.38 -0.58
CA GLU A 126 -9.51 -3.68 -0.27
C GLU A 126 -10.59 -4.74 -0.41
N PHE A 127 -10.20 -5.90 -0.93
CA PHE A 127 -11.13 -7.00 -1.20
C PHE A 127 -10.73 -8.24 -0.42
N ASN A 128 -11.73 -8.99 0.00
CA ASN A 128 -11.60 -10.36 0.46
C ASN A 128 -12.35 -11.24 -0.54
N TYR A 129 -11.60 -11.95 -1.42
CA TYR A 129 -12.12 -12.61 -2.61
C TYR A 129 -12.90 -11.62 -3.49
N THR A 130 -14.21 -11.84 -3.65
CA THR A 130 -15.08 -10.98 -4.49
C THR A 130 -15.81 -9.90 -3.71
N THR A 131 -15.71 -9.91 -2.37
CA THR A 131 -16.41 -8.94 -1.52
C THR A 131 -15.47 -7.78 -1.14
N VAL A 132 -16.02 -6.58 -1.05
CA VAL A 132 -15.29 -5.44 -0.52
C VAL A 132 -15.11 -5.64 0.98
N LYS A 133 -13.87 -5.57 1.44
CA LYS A 133 -13.49 -5.61 2.86
C LYS A 133 -13.45 -4.21 3.47
N GLU A 134 -12.95 -3.25 2.69
CA GLU A 134 -12.78 -1.89 3.14
C GLU A 134 -12.85 -0.89 1.97
N GLU A 135 -13.47 0.27 2.22
CA GLU A 135 -13.51 1.42 1.34
C GLU A 135 -13.04 2.68 2.06
N ARG A 136 -12.19 3.44 1.41
CA ARG A 136 -11.66 4.72 1.88
C ARG A 136 -11.62 5.72 0.73
N PHE A 137 -11.58 6.99 1.08
CA PHE A 137 -11.25 8.05 0.15
C PHE A 137 -10.08 8.87 0.69
N TYR A 138 -9.15 9.20 -0.19
CA TYR A 138 -7.98 10.00 0.15
C TYR A 138 -7.98 11.32 -0.63
N ASN A 139 -7.60 12.38 0.04
CA ASN A 139 -7.27 13.66 -0.57
C ASN A 139 -5.83 14.01 -0.23
N ASN A 140 -4.93 14.01 -1.24
CA ASN A 140 -3.49 14.28 -1.06
C ASN A 140 -2.87 13.49 0.11
N GLY A 141 -3.08 12.18 0.15
CA GLY A 141 -2.54 11.26 1.14
C GLY A 141 -3.27 11.20 2.48
N LYS A 142 -4.23 12.07 2.71
CA LYS A 142 -5.02 12.10 3.95
C LYS A 142 -6.40 11.50 3.74
N LEU A 143 -6.88 10.74 4.73
CA LEU A 143 -8.25 10.25 4.72
C LEU A 143 -9.24 11.44 4.71
N GLU A 144 -10.22 11.36 3.84
CA GLU A 144 -11.28 12.36 3.67
C GLU A 144 -12.61 11.66 3.40
N GLY A 145 -13.71 12.19 3.95
CA GLY A 145 -15.04 11.61 3.75
C GLY A 145 -15.28 10.34 4.58
N THR A 146 -16.07 9.41 4.05
CA THR A 146 -16.50 8.21 4.77
C THR A 146 -15.56 7.04 4.51
N VAL A 147 -15.11 6.40 5.60
CA VAL A 147 -14.48 5.07 5.60
C VAL A 147 -15.54 4.05 5.93
N LYS A 148 -15.57 2.92 5.22
CA LYS A 148 -16.43 1.77 5.51
C LYS A 148 -15.61 0.50 5.60
N ILE A 149 -15.90 -0.31 6.61
CA ILE A 149 -15.36 -1.66 6.80
C ILE A 149 -16.53 -2.61 6.78
N TYR A 150 -16.35 -3.77 6.15
CA TYR A 150 -17.43 -4.72 5.91
C TYR A 150 -17.15 -6.08 6.55
N TYR A 151 -18.19 -6.75 6.96
CA TYR A 151 -18.16 -8.17 7.26
C TYR A 151 -17.94 -9.00 5.99
N ALA A 152 -17.59 -10.28 6.14
CA ALA A 152 -17.36 -11.18 5.01
C ALA A 152 -18.60 -11.38 4.12
N ASP A 153 -19.81 -11.19 4.66
CA ASP A 153 -21.09 -11.26 3.94
C ASP A 153 -21.44 -9.93 3.20
N GLY A 154 -20.56 -8.91 3.27
CA GLY A 154 -20.72 -7.62 2.61
C GLY A 154 -21.54 -6.59 3.38
N LYS A 155 -22.06 -6.92 4.57
CA LYS A 155 -22.73 -5.94 5.43
C LYS A 155 -21.71 -5.01 6.08
N VAL A 156 -22.09 -3.75 6.29
CA VAL A 156 -21.25 -2.76 6.97
C VAL A 156 -21.03 -3.20 8.41
N MET A 157 -19.77 -3.27 8.84
CA MET A 157 -19.32 -3.49 10.20
C MET A 157 -19.02 -2.17 10.90
N GLU A 158 -18.38 -1.26 10.20
CA GLU A 158 -18.02 0.08 10.69
C GLU A 158 -18.17 1.09 9.57
N GLU A 159 -18.69 2.27 9.89
CA GLU A 159 -18.57 3.46 9.06
C GLU A 159 -18.14 4.65 9.93
N GLY A 160 -17.27 5.51 9.40
CA GLY A 160 -16.78 6.68 10.11
C GLY A 160 -16.42 7.81 9.19
N SER A 161 -16.71 9.03 9.61
CA SER A 161 -16.37 10.24 8.88
C SER A 161 -14.97 10.73 9.23
N TYR A 162 -14.22 11.14 8.21
CA TYR A 162 -12.84 11.60 8.33
C TYR A 162 -12.64 12.93 7.62
N LYS A 163 -11.80 13.78 8.19
CA LYS A 163 -11.36 15.03 7.61
C LYS A 163 -9.87 15.23 7.89
N ASN A 164 -9.10 15.52 6.84
CA ASN A 164 -7.64 15.72 6.96
C ASN A 164 -6.89 14.56 7.66
N GLY A 165 -7.37 13.32 7.57
CA GLY A 165 -6.78 12.13 8.17
C GLY A 165 -7.26 11.80 9.59
N LEU A 166 -8.05 12.66 10.21
CA LEU A 166 -8.58 12.47 11.55
C LEU A 166 -10.08 12.16 11.51
N ARG A 167 -10.59 11.37 12.49
CA ARG A 167 -12.04 11.19 12.65
C ARG A 167 -12.69 12.56 12.93
N ASP A 168 -13.67 12.92 12.11
CA ASP A 168 -14.42 14.19 12.25
C ASP A 168 -15.87 13.94 11.80
N GLY A 169 -16.78 13.93 12.75
CA GLY A 169 -18.18 13.56 12.56
C GLY A 169 -18.52 12.20 13.19
N ILE A 170 -19.59 11.59 12.72
CA ILE A 170 -20.16 10.39 13.31
C ILE A 170 -19.41 9.15 12.85
N SER A 171 -19.19 8.22 13.80
CA SER A 171 -18.72 6.86 13.55
C SER A 171 -19.71 5.87 14.15
N ARG A 172 -20.06 4.83 13.38
CA ARG A 172 -21.05 3.80 13.75
C ARG A 172 -20.46 2.43 13.58
N TRP A 173 -20.87 1.53 14.49
CA TRP A 173 -20.55 0.11 14.42
C TRP A 173 -21.83 -0.69 14.41
N TYR A 174 -21.82 -1.77 13.67
CA TYR A 174 -22.98 -2.61 13.44
C TYR A 174 -22.64 -4.07 13.76
N ASP A 175 -23.64 -4.85 14.22
CA ASP A 175 -23.51 -6.29 14.34
C ASP A 175 -23.67 -7.00 12.99
N GLN A 176 -23.47 -8.33 12.96
CA GLN A 176 -23.64 -9.12 11.74
C GLN A 176 -25.09 -9.17 11.21
N GLN A 177 -26.08 -8.81 12.03
CA GLN A 177 -27.48 -8.67 11.62
C GLN A 177 -27.74 -7.32 10.94
N GLY A 178 -26.81 -6.35 11.09
CA GLY A 178 -26.92 -4.99 10.56
C GLY A 178 -27.54 -4.00 11.53
N ASN A 179 -27.73 -4.40 12.80
CA ASN A 179 -28.21 -3.48 13.84
C ASN A 179 -27.05 -2.61 14.33
N MET A 180 -27.28 -1.32 14.46
CA MET A 180 -26.31 -0.39 15.04
C MET A 180 -26.12 -0.71 16.52
N THR A 181 -24.87 -0.94 16.93
CA THR A 181 -24.48 -1.26 18.29
C THR A 181 -23.88 -0.09 19.03
N ILE A 182 -23.11 0.75 18.32
CA ILE A 182 -22.38 1.88 18.88
C ILE A 182 -22.45 3.04 17.90
N GLU A 183 -22.62 4.25 18.43
CA GLU A 183 -22.45 5.50 17.70
C GLU A 183 -21.61 6.47 18.56
N TYR A 184 -20.57 7.00 17.95
CA TYR A 184 -19.73 8.05 18.57
C TYR A 184 -19.61 9.24 17.65
N GLU A 185 -19.48 10.43 18.24
CA GLU A 185 -19.18 11.66 17.52
C GLU A 185 -17.77 12.12 17.84
N TYR A 186 -17.00 12.41 16.79
CA TYR A 186 -15.61 12.87 16.88
C TYR A 186 -15.44 14.25 16.29
N LYS A 187 -14.51 15.01 16.86
CA LYS A 187 -14.06 16.30 16.33
C LYS A 187 -12.55 16.36 16.35
N ASN A 188 -11.92 16.52 15.15
CA ASN A 188 -10.46 16.55 15.00
C ASN A 188 -9.74 15.35 15.67
N GLY A 189 -10.33 14.16 15.64
CA GLY A 189 -9.81 12.93 16.23
C GLY A 189 -10.20 12.70 17.69
N GLU A 190 -10.77 13.68 18.38
CA GLU A 190 -11.19 13.57 19.77
C GLU A 190 -12.67 13.19 19.88
N LEU A 191 -12.99 12.31 20.85
CA LEU A 191 -14.35 11.90 21.14
C LEU A 191 -15.11 13.04 21.82
N VAL A 192 -16.20 13.52 21.23
CA VAL A 192 -17.04 14.60 21.78
C VAL A 192 -18.36 14.10 22.34
N LYS A 193 -18.86 12.96 21.84
CA LYS A 193 -20.12 12.37 22.28
C LYS A 193 -20.14 10.86 22.09
N LYS A 194 -20.75 10.17 23.04
CA LYS A 194 -21.11 8.73 23.02
C LYS A 194 -22.59 8.56 22.75
#